data_b6e650b3965895a37d0589b6353dfb5d
#
_entry.id   b6e650b3965895a37d0589b6353dfb5d
#
_cell.length_a   1.000
_cell.length_b   1.000
_cell.length_c   1.000
_cell.angle_alpha   90.00
_cell.angle_beta   90.00
_cell.angle_gamma   90.00
#
_symmetry.space_group_name_H-M   'P 1'
#
loop_
_entity.id
_entity.type
_entity.pdbx_description
1 polymer ?
#
loop_
_entity_poly.entity_id
_entity_poly.type
_entity_poly.pdbx_seq_one_letter_code
_entity_poly.pdbx_strand_id
1 'polypeptide(L)'
;VTWLEDDDNLNDSHKLIIDVGLELSAKNILVVNRHDDLHKALSQFYKMCEYAKENIRVCLEFGEFTNTKTLNSAMNFISEVNHPVAGILIDLMHINRSDEKFPDLNNPIFSYIQGCDFYQSSKELSGDDYILAAIDDRCCLGQGDANKSEIVKMCESKKDVSLEIRSKYLRERFPDPYKRAEYIFKNCLRNS
;
A
#
# COMPACT_ATOMS: atom_id res chain seq x y z
N VAL A 1 -7.63 -5.85 -0.39
CA VAL A 1 -6.29 -6.41 -0.17
C VAL A 1 -6.35 -7.93 -0.15
N THR A 2 -5.36 -8.58 -0.71
CA THR A 2 -5.14 -10.03 -0.62
C THR A 2 -3.67 -10.32 -0.35
N TRP A 3 -3.35 -11.57 -0.01
CA TRP A 3 -2.03 -11.99 0.44
C TRP A 3 -1.50 -13.10 -0.45
N LEU A 4 -0.20 -13.06 -0.77
CA LEU A 4 0.49 -14.23 -1.30
C LEU A 4 0.88 -15.09 -0.10
N GLU A 5 0.38 -16.30 -0.06
CA GLU A 5 0.55 -17.24 1.08
C GLU A 5 0.67 -18.67 0.58
N ASP A 6 1.40 -19.49 1.28
CA ASP A 6 1.54 -20.95 1.32
C ASP A 6 1.46 -21.75 0.00
N ASP A 7 0.70 -21.34 -0.98
CA ASP A 7 0.50 -22.03 -2.27
C ASP A 7 1.08 -21.17 -3.41
N ASP A 8 1.58 -21.81 -4.44
CA ASP A 8 2.03 -21.14 -5.68
C ASP A 8 0.90 -20.98 -6.72
N ASN A 9 -0.33 -21.37 -6.38
CA ASN A 9 -1.50 -21.29 -7.24
C ASN A 9 -2.46 -20.18 -6.81
N LEU A 10 -3.32 -19.77 -7.75
CA LEU A 10 -4.47 -18.93 -7.44
C LEU A 10 -5.44 -19.71 -6.57
N ASN A 11 -5.77 -19.13 -5.42
CA ASN A 11 -6.88 -19.59 -4.60
C ASN A 11 -8.18 -18.81 -4.88
N ASP A 12 -9.27 -19.23 -4.26
CA ASP A 12 -10.57 -18.59 -4.48
C ASP A 12 -10.62 -17.15 -3.95
N SER A 13 -9.83 -16.80 -2.92
CA SER A 13 -9.72 -15.45 -2.41
C SER A 13 -9.07 -14.49 -3.43
N HIS A 14 -8.03 -14.96 -4.14
CA HIS A 14 -7.40 -14.19 -5.21
C HIS A 14 -8.35 -13.92 -6.37
N LYS A 15 -9.07 -14.95 -6.81
CA LYS A 15 -10.07 -14.79 -7.88
C LYS A 15 -11.19 -13.85 -7.46
N LEU A 16 -11.73 -14.06 -6.26
CA LEU A 16 -12.81 -13.22 -5.73
C LEU A 16 -12.45 -11.74 -5.69
N ILE A 17 -11.25 -11.38 -5.19
CA ILE A 17 -10.85 -9.97 -5.11
C ILE A 17 -10.68 -9.35 -6.50
N ILE A 18 -10.21 -10.12 -7.49
CA ILE A 18 -10.09 -9.67 -8.87
C ILE A 18 -11.48 -9.51 -9.49
N ASP A 19 -12.35 -10.50 -9.36
CA ASP A 19 -13.71 -10.48 -9.93
C ASP A 19 -14.54 -9.32 -9.36
N VAL A 20 -14.51 -9.12 -8.04
CA VAL A 20 -15.15 -7.98 -7.39
C VAL A 20 -14.54 -6.66 -7.86
N GLY A 21 -13.21 -6.59 -7.99
CA GLY A 21 -12.54 -5.42 -8.55
C GLY A 21 -13.00 -5.09 -9.96
N LEU A 22 -13.14 -6.09 -10.81
CA LEU A 22 -13.64 -5.93 -12.19
C LEU A 22 -15.11 -5.47 -12.21
N GLU A 23 -15.96 -6.06 -11.39
CA GLU A 23 -17.38 -5.66 -11.27
C GLU A 23 -17.53 -4.20 -10.82
N LEU A 24 -16.67 -3.76 -9.88
CA LEU A 24 -16.63 -2.39 -9.39
C LEU A 24 -15.88 -1.42 -10.32
N SER A 25 -15.35 -1.88 -11.44
CA SER A 25 -14.48 -1.10 -12.34
C SER A 25 -13.28 -0.48 -11.62
N ALA A 26 -12.71 -1.21 -10.65
CA ALA A 26 -11.53 -0.77 -9.93
C ALA A 26 -10.31 -0.77 -10.86
N LYS A 27 -9.47 0.25 -10.74
CA LYS A 27 -8.22 0.35 -11.54
C LYS A 27 -7.11 -0.56 -10.99
N ASN A 28 -7.10 -0.80 -9.70
CA ASN A 28 -6.03 -1.47 -8.99
C ASN A 28 -6.58 -2.44 -7.93
N ILE A 29 -5.85 -3.53 -7.71
CA ILE A 29 -5.99 -4.38 -6.51
C ILE A 29 -4.67 -4.39 -5.75
N LEU A 30 -4.76 -4.48 -4.43
CA LEU A 30 -3.61 -4.48 -3.55
C LEU A 30 -3.26 -5.90 -3.12
N VAL A 31 -1.98 -6.24 -3.25
CA VAL A 31 -1.42 -7.54 -2.91
C VAL A 31 -0.23 -7.36 -1.98
N VAL A 32 -0.17 -8.14 -0.91
CA VAL A 32 0.92 -8.15 0.06
C VAL A 32 1.62 -9.50 0.04
N ASN A 33 2.95 -9.50 -0.01
CA ASN A 33 3.72 -10.73 0.00
C ASN A 33 3.99 -11.20 1.43
N ARG A 34 3.43 -12.34 1.81
CA ARG A 34 3.73 -13.09 3.05
C ARG A 34 4.33 -14.46 2.80
N HIS A 35 4.64 -14.77 1.54
CA HIS A 35 5.18 -16.07 1.18
C HIS A 35 6.68 -16.11 1.47
N ASP A 36 7.13 -17.11 2.23
CA ASP A 36 8.56 -17.28 2.58
C ASP A 36 9.41 -17.72 1.37
N ASP A 37 8.81 -18.40 0.40
CA ASP A 37 9.45 -18.82 -0.85
C ASP A 37 9.21 -17.78 -1.96
N LEU A 38 10.27 -17.09 -2.34
CA LEU A 38 10.20 -16.04 -3.38
C LEU A 38 9.72 -16.58 -4.72
N HIS A 39 10.15 -17.77 -5.13
CA HIS A 39 9.75 -18.33 -6.43
C HIS A 39 8.24 -18.63 -6.49
N LYS A 40 7.69 -19.14 -5.40
CA LYS A 40 6.26 -19.38 -5.28
C LYS A 40 5.47 -18.06 -5.23
N ALA A 41 5.98 -17.06 -4.48
CA ALA A 41 5.38 -15.74 -4.45
C ALA A 41 5.31 -15.11 -5.85
N LEU A 42 6.41 -15.17 -6.61
CA LEU A 42 6.47 -14.69 -7.99
C LEU A 42 5.48 -15.44 -8.90
N SER A 43 5.44 -16.77 -8.79
CA SER A 43 4.51 -17.61 -9.56
C SER A 43 3.05 -17.26 -9.26
N GLN A 44 2.69 -17.13 -7.99
CA GLN A 44 1.34 -16.81 -7.56
C GLN A 44 0.93 -15.39 -8.03
N PHE A 45 1.82 -14.41 -7.86
CA PHE A 45 1.58 -13.04 -8.32
C PHE A 45 1.42 -12.97 -9.84
N TYR A 46 2.27 -13.67 -10.60
CA TYR A 46 2.16 -13.77 -12.05
C TYR A 46 0.80 -14.34 -12.47
N LYS A 47 0.36 -15.44 -11.84
CA LYS A 47 -0.96 -16.04 -12.10
C LYS A 47 -2.12 -15.09 -11.77
N MET A 48 -1.97 -14.24 -10.76
CA MET A 48 -2.94 -13.17 -10.48
C MET A 48 -2.98 -12.15 -11.63
N CYS A 49 -1.83 -11.73 -12.15
CA CYS A 49 -1.74 -10.83 -13.30
C CYS A 49 -2.41 -11.43 -14.54
N GLU A 50 -2.13 -12.70 -14.85
CA GLU A 50 -2.77 -13.42 -15.95
C GLU A 50 -4.30 -13.49 -15.80
N TYR A 51 -4.79 -13.70 -14.57
CA TYR A 51 -6.24 -13.75 -14.32
C TYR A 51 -6.89 -12.37 -14.40
N ALA A 52 -6.21 -11.32 -13.93
CA ALA A 52 -6.66 -9.93 -14.02
C ALA A 52 -6.69 -9.40 -15.47
N LYS A 53 -5.88 -9.98 -16.37
CA LYS A 53 -5.70 -9.56 -17.77
C LYS A 53 -5.29 -8.09 -17.85
N GLU A 54 -5.83 -7.34 -18.81
CA GLU A 54 -5.52 -5.92 -19.02
C GLU A 54 -6.49 -4.96 -18.28
N ASN A 55 -7.44 -5.51 -17.54
CA ASN A 55 -8.57 -4.72 -17.02
C ASN A 55 -8.31 -4.10 -15.65
N ILE A 56 -7.38 -4.66 -14.88
CA ILE A 56 -7.08 -4.18 -13.52
C ILE A 56 -5.60 -4.42 -13.20
N ARG A 57 -4.93 -3.45 -12.59
CA ARG A 57 -3.55 -3.60 -12.15
C ARG A 57 -3.45 -4.38 -10.84
N VAL A 58 -2.47 -5.28 -10.80
CA VAL A 58 -2.10 -6.03 -9.59
C VAL A 58 -0.93 -5.31 -8.95
N CYS A 59 -1.16 -4.68 -7.79
CA CYS A 59 -0.21 -3.77 -7.15
C CYS A 59 0.38 -4.41 -5.90
N LEU A 60 1.69 -4.60 -5.90
CA LEU A 60 2.43 -5.07 -4.73
C LEU A 60 2.61 -3.94 -3.73
N GLU A 61 2.24 -4.17 -2.48
CA GLU A 61 2.60 -3.35 -1.34
C GLU A 61 3.81 -3.94 -0.62
N PHE A 62 4.78 -3.10 -0.32
CA PHE A 62 5.95 -3.47 0.47
C PHE A 62 5.88 -2.87 1.87
N GLY A 63 6.59 -3.46 2.82
CA GLY A 63 6.66 -2.94 4.19
C GLY A 63 7.37 -3.92 5.13
N GLU A 64 7.88 -3.43 6.25
CA GLU A 64 8.68 -4.20 7.19
C GLU A 64 8.01 -5.48 7.74
N PHE A 65 6.68 -5.51 7.72
CA PHE A 65 5.88 -6.67 8.17
C PHE A 65 5.60 -7.68 7.05
N THR A 66 6.16 -7.47 5.87
CA THR A 66 5.97 -8.35 4.70
C THR A 66 7.28 -9.04 4.33
N ASN A 67 7.23 -10.01 3.42
CA ASN A 67 8.42 -10.63 2.85
C ASN A 67 9.01 -9.83 1.66
N THR A 68 8.39 -8.69 1.33
CA THR A 68 8.95 -7.68 0.43
C THR A 68 9.05 -6.37 1.21
N LYS A 69 10.18 -6.17 1.91
CA LYS A 69 10.30 -5.15 2.95
C LYS A 69 10.55 -3.73 2.44
N THR A 70 11.24 -3.59 1.32
CA THR A 70 11.75 -2.32 0.82
C THR A 70 11.25 -2.02 -0.59
N LEU A 71 11.29 -0.76 -1.01
CA LEU A 71 10.98 -0.37 -2.37
C LEU A 71 11.88 -1.09 -3.38
N ASN A 72 13.18 -1.19 -3.09
CA ASN A 72 14.13 -1.88 -3.97
C ASN A 72 13.76 -3.36 -4.14
N SER A 73 13.37 -4.05 -3.06
CA SER A 73 12.91 -5.44 -3.14
C SER A 73 11.60 -5.56 -3.93
N ALA A 74 10.68 -4.61 -3.80
CA ALA A 74 9.44 -4.57 -4.60
C ALA A 74 9.73 -4.32 -6.09
N MET A 75 10.65 -3.43 -6.42
CA MET A 75 11.07 -3.19 -7.81
C MET A 75 11.69 -4.43 -8.44
N ASN A 76 12.56 -5.13 -7.71
CA ASN A 76 13.14 -6.39 -8.17
C ASN A 76 12.05 -7.46 -8.38
N PHE A 77 11.14 -7.61 -7.41
CA PHE A 77 10.02 -8.54 -7.51
C PHE A 77 9.18 -8.29 -8.77
N ILE A 78 8.75 -7.05 -9.02
CA ILE A 78 7.96 -6.72 -10.22
C ILE A 78 8.77 -6.88 -11.51
N SER A 79 10.07 -6.60 -11.49
CA SER A 79 10.95 -6.84 -12.63
C SER A 79 11.06 -8.33 -12.98
N GLU A 80 11.13 -9.22 -11.97
CA GLU A 80 11.15 -10.67 -12.17
C GLU A 80 9.80 -11.21 -12.63
N VAL A 81 8.69 -10.69 -12.10
CA VAL A 81 7.34 -11.03 -12.57
C VAL A 81 7.17 -10.67 -14.05
N ASN A 82 7.72 -9.54 -14.48
CA ASN A 82 7.74 -9.08 -15.87
C ASN A 82 6.38 -9.18 -16.59
N HIS A 83 5.32 -8.65 -15.96
CA HIS A 83 3.98 -8.67 -16.51
C HIS A 83 3.41 -7.26 -16.66
N PRO A 84 2.71 -6.91 -17.79
CA PRO A 84 2.29 -5.54 -18.07
C PRO A 84 1.32 -4.93 -17.05
N VAL A 85 0.50 -5.75 -16.39
CA VAL A 85 -0.43 -5.26 -15.35
C VAL A 85 0.15 -5.30 -13.94
N ALA A 86 1.38 -5.78 -13.77
CA ALA A 86 2.09 -5.73 -12.50
C ALA A 86 2.48 -4.29 -12.16
N GLY A 87 2.35 -3.91 -10.91
CA GLY A 87 2.73 -2.59 -10.45
C GLY A 87 3.05 -2.56 -8.96
N ILE A 88 3.45 -1.39 -8.48
CA ILE A 88 3.76 -1.15 -7.07
C ILE A 88 2.83 -0.07 -6.53
N LEU A 89 2.32 -0.29 -5.34
CA LEU A 89 1.72 0.72 -4.50
C LEU A 89 2.82 1.38 -3.66
N ILE A 90 2.83 2.70 -3.60
CA ILE A 90 3.65 3.46 -2.67
C ILE A 90 2.80 3.88 -1.48
N ASP A 91 3.10 3.33 -0.30
CA ASP A 91 2.55 3.82 0.96
C ASP A 91 3.57 4.75 1.63
N LEU A 92 3.13 5.97 1.99
CA LEU A 92 4.01 7.00 2.53
C LEU A 92 4.66 6.59 3.86
N MET A 93 3.96 5.85 4.71
CA MET A 93 4.51 5.33 5.96
C MET A 93 5.58 4.26 5.68
N HIS A 94 5.30 3.36 4.74
CA HIS A 94 6.21 2.24 4.46
C HIS A 94 7.50 2.71 3.79
N ILE A 95 7.43 3.66 2.85
CA ILE A 95 8.64 4.22 2.24
C ILE A 95 9.49 4.98 3.26
N ASN A 96 8.88 5.76 4.17
CA ASN A 96 9.62 6.46 5.22
C ASN A 96 10.28 5.51 6.23
N ARG A 97 9.67 4.33 6.47
CA ARG A 97 10.22 3.31 7.38
C ARG A 97 11.29 2.43 6.76
N SER A 98 11.34 2.34 5.44
CA SER A 98 12.37 1.55 4.74
C SER A 98 13.71 2.25 4.63
N ASP A 99 13.83 3.50 5.11
CA ASP A 99 15.03 4.35 5.01
C ASP A 99 15.53 4.54 3.56
N GLU A 100 14.64 4.37 2.60
CA GLU A 100 14.92 4.54 1.17
C GLU A 100 14.49 5.93 0.69
N LYS A 101 15.10 6.37 -0.42
CA LYS A 101 14.73 7.64 -1.04
C LYS A 101 13.33 7.54 -1.63
N PHE A 102 12.54 8.60 -1.40
CA PHE A 102 11.24 8.75 -2.05
C PHE A 102 11.39 8.73 -3.59
N PRO A 103 10.66 7.86 -4.30
CA PRO A 103 10.89 7.60 -5.71
C PRO A 103 10.37 8.73 -6.61
N ASP A 104 10.80 8.72 -7.87
CA ASP A 104 10.14 9.49 -8.92
C ASP A 104 8.79 8.84 -9.27
N LEU A 105 7.71 9.46 -8.81
CA LEU A 105 6.35 8.99 -9.01
C LEU A 105 5.89 8.99 -10.49
N ASN A 106 6.64 9.61 -11.40
CA ASN A 106 6.34 9.54 -12.83
C ASN A 106 6.64 8.15 -13.44
N ASN A 107 7.44 7.34 -12.76
CA ASN A 107 7.69 5.98 -13.22
C ASN A 107 6.37 5.19 -13.33
N PRO A 108 6.06 4.61 -14.51
CA PRO A 108 4.81 3.89 -14.75
C PRO A 108 4.62 2.62 -13.90
N ILE A 109 5.70 2.10 -13.29
CA ILE A 109 5.63 0.96 -12.38
C ILE A 109 4.78 1.28 -11.13
N PHE A 110 4.79 2.54 -10.69
CA PHE A 110 3.99 2.98 -9.56
C PHE A 110 2.55 3.24 -10.00
N SER A 111 1.61 2.51 -9.43
CA SER A 111 0.21 2.52 -9.86
C SER A 111 -0.58 3.62 -9.18
N TYR A 112 -0.52 3.68 -7.86
CA TYR A 112 -1.18 4.67 -7.03
C TYR A 112 -0.44 4.81 -5.69
N ILE A 113 -0.87 5.75 -4.87
CA ILE A 113 -0.22 6.09 -3.60
C ILE A 113 -1.23 5.93 -2.48
N GLN A 114 -0.81 5.37 -1.36
CA GLN A 114 -1.51 5.49 -0.08
C GLN A 114 -0.90 6.61 0.73
N GLY A 115 -1.72 7.63 0.98
CA GLY A 115 -1.33 8.83 1.71
C GLY A 115 -1.78 8.76 3.18
N CYS A 116 -0.85 8.96 4.07
CA CYS A 116 -1.07 9.19 5.50
C CYS A 116 0.09 10.00 6.06
N ASP A 117 -0.08 10.48 7.29
CA ASP A 117 1.02 10.87 8.15
C ASP A 117 1.07 9.94 9.37
N PHE A 118 2.13 9.99 10.13
CA PHE A 118 2.37 9.09 11.26
C PHE A 118 3.33 9.75 12.25
N TYR A 119 3.25 9.35 13.50
CA TYR A 119 4.23 9.76 14.49
C TYR A 119 5.43 8.83 14.46
N GLN A 120 6.62 9.41 14.43
CA GLN A 120 7.84 8.63 14.52
C GLN A 120 7.97 8.09 15.95
N SER A 121 8.00 6.79 16.11
CA SER A 121 8.22 6.19 17.42
C SER A 121 9.61 6.54 17.92
N SER A 122 9.70 6.95 19.19
CA SER A 122 11.00 7.11 19.87
C SER A 122 11.69 5.77 20.18
N LYS A 123 11.01 4.65 19.91
CA LYS A 123 11.53 3.29 20.07
C LYS A 123 11.72 2.67 18.70
N GLU A 124 12.77 1.90 18.54
CA GLU A 124 12.88 0.96 17.42
C GLU A 124 11.68 0.03 17.46
N LEU A 125 10.88 0.05 16.39
CA LEU A 125 9.77 -0.89 16.22
C LEU A 125 10.35 -2.25 15.81
N SER A 126 9.75 -3.32 16.27
CA SER A 126 10.14 -4.68 15.91
C SER A 126 8.91 -5.58 15.74
N GLY A 127 9.00 -6.55 14.82
CA GLY A 127 7.98 -7.57 14.66
C GLY A 127 6.55 -7.01 14.59
N ASP A 128 5.71 -7.41 15.54
CA ASP A 128 4.30 -7.04 15.59
C ASP A 128 4.06 -5.54 15.84
N ASP A 129 5.03 -4.80 16.40
CA ASP A 129 4.91 -3.36 16.59
C ASP A 129 4.74 -2.61 15.27
N TYR A 130 5.40 -3.05 14.19
CA TYR A 130 5.21 -2.49 12.85
C TYR A 130 3.78 -2.67 12.34
N ILE A 131 3.21 -3.86 12.58
CA ILE A 131 1.83 -4.18 12.18
C ILE A 131 0.86 -3.29 12.96
N LEU A 132 1.02 -3.20 14.27
CA LEU A 132 0.15 -2.38 15.15
C LEU A 132 0.23 -0.91 14.73
N ALA A 133 1.41 -0.38 14.49
CA ALA A 133 1.58 1.00 14.07
C ALA A 133 0.97 1.26 12.67
N ALA A 134 1.09 0.33 11.73
CA ALA A 134 0.47 0.44 10.41
C ALA A 134 -1.07 0.41 10.48
N ILE A 135 -1.62 -0.28 11.51
CA ILE A 135 -3.07 -0.41 11.71
C ILE A 135 -3.65 0.75 12.54
N ASP A 136 -2.91 1.28 13.51
CA ASP A 136 -3.48 2.12 14.57
C ASP A 136 -2.86 3.51 14.75
N ASP A 137 -1.65 3.76 14.22
CA ASP A 137 -0.89 4.98 14.53
C ASP A 137 -0.80 5.95 13.34
N ARG A 138 -1.66 5.81 12.35
CA ARG A 138 -1.72 6.76 11.24
C ARG A 138 -2.52 8.01 11.62
N CYS A 139 -2.13 9.17 11.08
CA CYS A 139 -2.84 10.42 11.24
C CYS A 139 -3.02 11.16 9.90
N CYS A 140 -3.74 12.26 9.92
CA CYS A 140 -3.97 13.06 8.70
C CYS A 140 -2.68 13.71 8.22
N LEU A 141 -2.56 13.91 6.93
CA LEU A 141 -1.43 14.57 6.29
C LEU A 141 -1.10 15.91 6.96
N GLY A 142 0.17 16.13 7.28
CA GLY A 142 0.69 17.30 7.96
C GLY A 142 0.46 17.35 9.48
N GLN A 143 -0.04 16.26 10.09
CA GLN A 143 -0.25 16.16 11.55
C GLN A 143 0.81 15.33 12.26
N GLY A 144 1.69 14.65 11.55
CA GLY A 144 2.73 13.78 12.09
C GLY A 144 4.13 14.23 11.71
N ASP A 145 5.02 13.27 11.65
CA ASP A 145 6.47 13.45 11.46
C ASP A 145 6.94 13.03 10.05
N ALA A 146 6.02 12.68 9.13
CA ALA A 146 6.38 12.37 7.76
C ALA A 146 7.08 13.53 7.08
N ASN A 147 8.00 13.23 6.16
CA ASN A 147 8.75 14.24 5.45
C ASN A 147 7.82 15.14 4.62
N LYS A 148 7.73 16.42 4.97
CA LYS A 148 6.85 17.39 4.31
C LYS A 148 7.10 17.49 2.80
N SER A 149 8.35 17.37 2.36
CA SER A 149 8.68 17.45 0.94
C SER A 149 8.14 16.24 0.16
N GLU A 150 7.97 15.09 0.79
CA GLU A 150 7.39 13.89 0.19
C GLU A 150 5.87 13.99 0.13
N ILE A 151 5.23 14.53 1.17
CA ILE A 151 3.80 14.85 1.14
C ILE A 151 3.50 15.80 -0.03
N VAL A 152 4.30 16.86 -0.22
CA VAL A 152 4.14 17.79 -1.34
C VAL A 152 4.30 17.06 -2.68
N LYS A 153 5.38 16.29 -2.86
CA LYS A 153 5.59 15.50 -4.09
C LYS A 153 4.44 14.53 -4.38
N MET A 154 3.89 13.90 -3.36
CA MET A 154 2.72 13.04 -3.48
C MET A 154 1.51 13.84 -3.97
N CYS A 155 1.21 14.98 -3.37
CA CYS A 155 0.06 15.83 -3.73
C CYS A 155 0.20 16.44 -5.13
N GLU A 156 1.42 16.77 -5.56
CA GLU A 156 1.72 17.31 -6.88
C GLU A 156 1.80 16.23 -7.97
N SER A 157 1.83 14.96 -7.59
CA SER A 157 1.88 13.85 -8.53
C SER A 157 0.57 13.71 -9.31
N LYS A 158 0.64 13.11 -10.50
CA LYS A 158 -0.55 12.77 -11.31
C LYS A 158 -1.15 11.41 -10.93
N LYS A 159 -0.66 10.79 -9.85
CA LYS A 159 -1.16 9.49 -9.39
C LYS A 159 -2.41 9.66 -8.56
N ASP A 160 -3.29 8.68 -8.63
CA ASP A 160 -4.41 8.58 -7.71
C ASP A 160 -3.87 8.41 -6.27
N VAL A 161 -4.39 9.17 -5.33
CA VAL A 161 -4.03 9.07 -3.90
C VAL A 161 -5.22 8.54 -3.12
N SER A 162 -5.01 7.45 -2.41
CA SER A 162 -5.95 6.88 -1.45
C SER A 162 -5.51 7.24 -0.04
N LEU A 163 -6.35 7.91 0.73
CA LEU A 163 -6.03 8.22 2.14
C LEU A 163 -6.21 6.98 3.00
N GLU A 164 -5.12 6.42 3.50
CA GLU A 164 -5.15 5.30 4.42
C GLU A 164 -4.86 5.77 5.85
N ILE A 165 -5.87 6.34 6.51
CA ILE A 165 -5.77 6.87 7.87
C ILE A 165 -6.36 5.87 8.87
N ARG A 166 -5.65 4.77 9.09
CA ARG A 166 -6.00 3.80 10.15
C ARG A 166 -5.46 4.33 11.48
N SER A 167 -6.37 4.68 12.39
CA SER A 167 -6.03 5.36 13.64
C SER A 167 -6.98 4.92 14.76
N LYS A 168 -6.41 4.37 15.81
CA LYS A 168 -7.16 4.03 17.04
C LYS A 168 -7.77 5.29 17.64
N TYR A 169 -6.99 6.36 17.76
CA TYR A 169 -7.46 7.65 18.26
C TYR A 169 -8.68 8.17 17.51
N LEU A 170 -8.67 8.12 16.17
CA LEU A 170 -9.80 8.59 15.37
C LEU A 170 -11.01 7.66 15.49
N ARG A 171 -10.82 6.35 15.64
CA ARG A 171 -11.93 5.41 15.87
C ARG A 171 -12.62 5.65 17.19
N GLU A 172 -11.85 5.93 18.23
CA GLU A 172 -12.38 6.22 19.57
C GLU A 172 -13.08 7.59 19.61
N ARG A 173 -12.48 8.61 18.98
CA ARG A 173 -13.04 9.97 18.95
C ARG A 173 -14.27 10.10 18.04
N PHE A 174 -14.29 9.38 16.94
CA PHE A 174 -15.36 9.35 15.95
C PHE A 174 -15.80 7.91 15.68
N PRO A 175 -16.61 7.30 16.57
CA PRO A 175 -17.10 5.93 16.39
C PRO A 175 -17.92 5.78 15.10
N ASP A 176 -18.68 6.81 14.72
CA ASP A 176 -19.43 6.88 13.46
C ASP A 176 -18.44 6.97 12.27
N PRO A 177 -18.44 5.99 11.36
CA PRO A 177 -17.51 5.95 10.23
C PRO A 177 -17.69 7.12 9.25
N TYR A 178 -18.91 7.65 9.08
CA TYR A 178 -19.17 8.79 8.22
C TYR A 178 -18.56 10.07 8.79
N LYS A 179 -18.73 10.33 10.08
CA LYS A 179 -18.13 11.49 10.76
C LYS A 179 -16.59 11.38 10.77
N ARG A 180 -16.07 10.17 10.91
CA ARG A 180 -14.63 9.92 10.83
C ARG A 180 -14.08 10.21 9.43
N ALA A 181 -14.75 9.72 8.39
CA ALA A 181 -14.37 9.99 7.01
C ALA A 181 -14.44 11.49 6.68
N GLU A 182 -15.50 12.18 7.13
CA GLU A 182 -15.64 13.64 6.97
C GLU A 182 -14.50 14.40 7.66
N TYR A 183 -14.13 14.01 8.87
CA TYR A 183 -13.00 14.60 9.59
C TYR A 183 -11.69 14.42 8.84
N ILE A 184 -11.39 13.19 8.40
CA ILE A 184 -10.18 12.86 7.63
C ILE A 184 -10.13 13.69 6.36
N PHE A 185 -11.19 13.69 5.57
CA PHE A 185 -11.26 14.43 4.31
C PHE A 185 -11.01 15.93 4.50
N LYS A 186 -11.66 16.56 5.49
CA LYS A 186 -11.49 17.98 5.77
C LYS A 186 -10.07 18.34 6.26
N ASN A 187 -9.42 17.45 7.01
CA ASN A 187 -8.12 17.76 7.59
C ASN A 187 -6.95 17.40 6.67
N CYS A 188 -7.07 16.38 5.85
CA CYS A 188 -6.02 16.06 4.87
C CYS A 188 -5.99 17.06 3.69
N LEU A 189 -7.13 17.56 3.22
CA LEU A 189 -7.18 18.51 2.11
C LEU A 189 -6.82 19.96 2.48
N ARG A 190 -6.86 20.34 3.77
CA ARG A 190 -6.53 21.70 4.20
C ARG A 190 -5.05 21.89 4.48
N ASN A 191 -4.31 20.82 4.61
CA ASN A 191 -2.88 20.84 4.96
C ASN A 191 -1.97 20.44 3.79
N SER A 192 -2.56 20.18 2.61
CA SER A 192 -1.85 19.87 1.36
C SER A 192 -1.65 21.11 0.48
#